data_4f0fafa1ccc7aeb643ab466c0b0ee887
#
_entry.id   4f0fafa1ccc7aeb643ab466c0b0ee887
#
_cell.length_a   1.000
_cell.length_b   1.000
_cell.length_c   1.000
_cell.angle_alpha   90.00
_cell.angle_beta   90.00
_cell.angle_gamma   90.00
#
_symmetry.space_group_name_H-M   'P 1'
#
loop_
_entity.id
_entity.type
_entity.pdbx_description
1 polymer ?
#
loop_
_entity_poly.entity_id
_entity_poly.type
_entity_poly.pdbx_seq_one_letter_code
_entity_poly.pdbx_strand_id
1 'polypeptide(L)'
;MEFRRILVPVVGTEADDEAIRLACRLAKKDKGKIWAVSVITLSRTLPIEAELENEIKKAEAVLEHVETVAEEEDYEVETDLFQSREAGPTIIDEAVEREVDLILMGVTYKTRFGQFSLGTVIPHVLKNAPCRVILYHQIKAD
;
A
#
# COMPACT_ATOMS: atom_id res chain seq x y z
N MET A 1 3.49 -21.01 -7.31
CA MET A 1 2.70 -19.79 -7.15
C MET A 1 3.41 -18.64 -7.84
N GLU A 2 2.74 -17.99 -8.74
CA GLU A 2 3.30 -16.89 -9.52
C GLU A 2 2.70 -15.56 -9.09
N PHE A 3 3.53 -14.53 -9.00
CA PHE A 3 3.09 -13.16 -8.70
C PHE A 3 3.54 -12.24 -9.82
N ARG A 4 2.63 -11.98 -10.74
CA ARG A 4 2.90 -11.19 -11.94
C ARG A 4 2.39 -9.76 -11.86
N ARG A 5 1.44 -9.50 -10.98
CA ARG A 5 0.81 -8.19 -10.83
C ARG A 5 0.54 -7.96 -9.35
N ILE A 6 1.38 -7.16 -8.73
CA ILE A 6 1.36 -6.95 -7.27
C ILE A 6 0.98 -5.50 -6.96
N LEU A 7 0.02 -5.32 -6.07
CA LEU A 7 -0.39 -4.00 -5.57
C LEU A 7 0.09 -3.85 -4.12
N VAL A 8 0.80 -2.77 -3.83
CA VAL A 8 1.32 -2.48 -2.48
C VAL A 8 0.79 -1.12 -2.03
N PRO A 9 -0.27 -1.08 -1.22
CA PRO A 9 -0.69 0.18 -0.60
C PRO A 9 0.34 0.63 0.42
N VAL A 10 0.70 1.91 0.41
CA VAL A 10 1.73 2.46 1.30
C VAL A 10 1.21 3.71 2.00
N VAL A 11 1.66 3.91 3.25
CA VAL A 11 1.30 5.06 4.08
C VAL A 11 2.51 5.77 4.69
N GLY A 12 3.72 5.27 4.45
CA GLY A 12 4.95 5.90 4.91
C GLY A 12 5.56 5.27 6.16
N THR A 13 5.28 4.01 6.45
CA THR A 13 5.84 3.30 7.61
C THR A 13 7.05 2.45 7.22
N GLU A 14 7.84 2.03 8.21
CA GLU A 14 8.95 1.09 7.97
C GLU A 14 8.43 -0.26 7.46
N ALA A 15 7.23 -0.66 7.88
CA ALA A 15 6.61 -1.88 7.40
C ALA A 15 6.38 -1.83 5.88
N ASP A 16 6.08 -0.64 5.34
CA ASP A 16 5.94 -0.45 3.89
C ASP A 16 7.24 -0.76 3.15
N ASP A 17 8.38 -0.31 3.70
CA ASP A 17 9.68 -0.57 3.09
C ASP A 17 9.93 -2.07 2.97
N GLU A 18 9.66 -2.81 4.04
CA GLU A 18 9.83 -4.26 4.03
C GLU A 18 8.83 -4.94 3.09
N ALA A 19 7.61 -4.43 3.01
CA ALA A 19 6.61 -4.93 2.06
C ALA A 19 7.07 -4.72 0.62
N ILE A 20 7.65 -3.57 0.30
CA ILE A 20 8.18 -3.29 -1.04
C ILE A 20 9.37 -4.22 -1.35
N ARG A 21 10.28 -4.44 -0.40
CA ARG A 21 11.40 -5.37 -0.59
C ARG A 21 10.90 -6.78 -0.89
N LEU A 22 9.91 -7.23 -0.13
CA LEU A 22 9.31 -8.54 -0.34
C LEU A 22 8.61 -8.62 -1.71
N ALA A 23 7.85 -7.59 -2.07
CA ALA A 23 7.20 -7.53 -3.39
C ALA A 23 8.21 -7.65 -4.52
N CYS A 24 9.32 -6.92 -4.42
CA CYS A 24 10.39 -6.98 -5.43
C CYS A 24 10.96 -8.40 -5.56
N ARG A 25 11.21 -9.06 -4.43
CA ARG A 25 11.74 -10.42 -4.43
C ARG A 25 10.76 -11.43 -5.02
N LEU A 26 9.48 -11.28 -4.69
CA LEU A 26 8.44 -12.16 -5.25
C LEU A 26 8.25 -11.93 -6.75
N ALA A 27 8.28 -10.67 -7.19
CA ALA A 27 8.07 -10.31 -8.59
C ALA A 27 9.24 -10.71 -9.50
N LYS A 28 10.48 -10.65 -9.00
CA LYS A 28 11.68 -10.95 -9.79
C LYS A 28 11.63 -12.30 -10.48
N LYS A 29 11.10 -13.29 -9.80
CA LYS A 29 11.04 -14.65 -10.31
C LYS A 29 10.23 -14.74 -11.61
N ASP A 30 9.14 -14.01 -11.68
CA ASP A 30 8.19 -14.06 -12.79
C ASP A 30 8.19 -12.80 -13.64
N LYS A 31 9.13 -11.90 -13.41
CA LYS A 31 9.21 -10.57 -14.05
C LYS A 31 7.90 -9.81 -13.87
N GLY A 32 7.35 -9.90 -12.67
CA GLY A 32 6.07 -9.30 -12.34
C GLY A 32 6.13 -7.79 -12.25
N LYS A 33 4.98 -7.17 -12.38
CA LYS A 33 4.80 -5.73 -12.26
C LYS A 33 4.32 -5.39 -10.86
N ILE A 34 4.84 -4.29 -10.30
CA ILE A 34 4.48 -3.83 -8.96
C ILE A 34 3.96 -2.40 -9.06
N TRP A 35 2.82 -2.15 -8.41
CA TRP A 35 2.29 -0.80 -8.24
C TRP A 35 2.25 -0.49 -6.75
N ALA A 36 2.90 0.61 -6.36
CA ALA A 36 2.77 1.15 -5.02
C ALA A 36 1.78 2.31 -5.08
N VAL A 37 0.76 2.25 -4.26
CA VAL A 37 -0.29 3.26 -4.29
C VAL A 37 -0.46 3.92 -2.93
N SER A 38 -0.65 5.24 -2.94
CA SER A 38 -0.95 6.02 -1.75
C SER A 38 -2.33 6.66 -1.94
N VAL A 39 -3.16 6.59 -0.90
CA VAL A 39 -4.51 7.15 -0.94
C VAL A 39 -4.61 8.26 0.11
N ILE A 40 -4.90 9.46 -0.37
CA ILE A 40 -5.21 10.59 0.51
C ILE A 40 -6.71 10.55 0.77
N THR A 41 -7.11 10.42 2.03
CA THR A 41 -8.52 10.41 2.40
C THR A 41 -9.01 11.82 2.68
N LEU A 42 -10.16 12.16 2.09
CA LEU A 42 -10.76 13.48 2.22
C LEU A 42 -11.93 13.47 3.21
N SER A 43 -12.01 14.51 4.04
CA SER A 43 -13.18 14.75 4.85
C SER A 43 -14.41 14.94 3.98
N ARG A 44 -15.58 14.52 4.46
CA ARG A 44 -16.86 14.70 3.76
C ARG A 44 -17.23 16.15 3.55
N THR A 45 -16.61 17.05 4.31
CA THR A 45 -16.84 18.51 4.19
C THR A 45 -16.09 19.13 3.04
N LEU A 46 -15.16 18.40 2.40
CA LEU A 46 -14.37 18.90 1.30
C LEU A 46 -14.81 18.27 -0.03
N PRO A 47 -14.74 19.03 -1.14
CA PRO A 47 -14.97 18.42 -2.45
C PRO A 47 -13.86 17.44 -2.78
N ILE A 48 -14.16 16.44 -3.62
CA ILE A 48 -13.19 15.41 -4.03
C ILE A 48 -12.00 16.03 -4.75
N GLU A 49 -12.21 17.16 -5.43
CA GLU A 49 -11.18 17.89 -6.16
C GLU A 49 -10.39 18.87 -5.28
N ALA A 50 -10.62 18.87 -3.95
CA ALA A 50 -9.90 19.78 -3.04
C ALA A 50 -8.39 19.57 -3.18
N GLU A 51 -7.66 20.68 -3.29
CA GLU A 51 -6.21 20.63 -3.35
C GLU A 51 -5.65 20.64 -1.92
N LEU A 52 -5.07 19.52 -1.54
CA LEU A 52 -4.44 19.34 -0.22
C LEU A 52 -2.92 19.30 -0.42
N GLU A 53 -2.32 20.45 -0.66
CA GLU A 53 -0.90 20.57 -1.02
C GLU A 53 0.03 19.85 -0.05
N ASN A 54 -0.19 20.00 1.25
CA ASN A 54 0.67 19.36 2.26
C ASN A 54 0.54 17.83 2.23
N GLU A 55 -0.67 17.33 2.12
CA GLU A 55 -0.94 15.90 2.05
C GLU A 55 -0.39 15.29 0.75
N ILE A 56 -0.52 16.02 -0.35
CA ILE A 56 0.02 15.60 -1.64
C ILE A 56 1.55 15.51 -1.58
N LYS A 57 2.21 16.53 -1.01
CA LYS A 57 3.66 16.53 -0.85
C LYS A 57 4.15 15.37 0.02
N LYS A 58 3.44 15.08 1.11
CA LYS A 58 3.77 13.96 1.98
C LYS A 58 3.64 12.63 1.24
N ALA A 59 2.54 12.46 0.50
CA ALA A 59 2.30 11.24 -0.26
C ALA A 59 3.34 11.07 -1.38
N GLU A 60 3.68 12.14 -2.07
CA GLU A 60 4.72 12.11 -3.11
C GLU A 60 6.08 11.72 -2.51
N ALA A 61 6.41 12.24 -1.31
CA ALA A 61 7.65 11.87 -0.62
C ALA A 61 7.66 10.38 -0.25
N VAL A 62 6.53 9.85 0.19
CA VAL A 62 6.39 8.42 0.49
C VAL A 62 6.65 7.59 -0.78
N LEU A 63 6.06 7.99 -1.89
CA LEU A 63 6.21 7.27 -3.17
C LEU A 63 7.64 7.37 -3.71
N GLU A 64 8.30 8.52 -3.58
CA GLU A 64 9.71 8.65 -3.94
C GLU A 64 10.59 7.72 -3.11
N HIS A 65 10.31 7.63 -1.81
CA HIS A 65 11.03 6.72 -0.93
C HIS A 65 10.83 5.26 -1.34
N VAL A 66 9.61 4.90 -1.72
CA VAL A 66 9.30 3.57 -2.24
C VAL A 66 10.15 3.24 -3.47
N GLU A 67 10.27 4.19 -4.38
CA GLU A 67 11.10 4.01 -5.59
C GLU A 67 12.57 3.77 -5.23
N THR A 68 13.07 4.49 -4.23
CA THR A 68 14.43 4.32 -3.73
C THR A 68 14.65 2.92 -3.15
N VAL A 69 13.69 2.46 -2.33
CA VAL A 69 13.74 1.11 -1.75
C VAL A 69 13.74 0.03 -2.85
N ALA A 70 12.90 0.22 -3.87
CA ALA A 70 12.86 -0.70 -5.00
C ALA A 70 14.18 -0.73 -5.78
N GLU A 71 14.82 0.43 -5.97
CA GLU A 71 16.15 0.52 -6.60
C GLU A 71 17.20 -0.28 -5.83
N GLU A 72 17.14 -0.25 -4.49
CA GLU A 72 18.03 -1.04 -3.65
C GLU A 72 17.86 -2.54 -3.89
N GLU A 73 16.68 -2.97 -4.33
CA GLU A 73 16.38 -4.36 -4.68
C GLU A 73 16.59 -4.64 -6.17
N ASP A 74 17.16 -3.69 -6.92
CA ASP A 74 17.35 -3.79 -8.37
C ASP A 74 16.06 -4.09 -9.12
N TYR A 75 14.96 -3.43 -8.71
CA TYR A 75 13.66 -3.63 -9.33
C TYR A 75 12.91 -2.33 -9.52
N GLU A 76 12.04 -2.29 -10.51
CA GLU A 76 11.25 -1.11 -10.84
C GLU A 76 9.83 -1.24 -10.31
N VAL A 77 9.34 -0.18 -9.67
CA VAL A 77 7.98 -0.11 -9.12
C VAL A 77 7.29 1.12 -9.71
N GLU A 78 6.07 0.94 -10.20
CA GLU A 78 5.26 2.08 -10.61
C GLU A 78 4.54 2.63 -9.39
N THR A 79 4.39 3.95 -9.32
CA THR A 79 3.74 4.62 -8.20
C THR A 79 2.52 5.40 -8.67
N ASP A 80 1.51 5.49 -7.81
CA ASP A 80 0.31 6.24 -8.10
C ASP A 80 -0.30 6.84 -6.83
N LEU A 81 -0.98 7.96 -6.98
CA LEU A 81 -1.56 8.72 -5.89
C LEU A 81 -3.05 8.97 -6.16
N PHE A 82 -3.87 8.66 -5.17
CA PHE A 82 -5.32 8.83 -5.26
C PHE A 82 -5.86 9.69 -4.14
N GLN A 83 -6.93 10.41 -4.42
CA GLN A 83 -7.72 11.10 -3.42
C GLN A 83 -9.10 10.44 -3.39
N SER A 84 -9.58 10.08 -2.21
CA SER A 84 -10.90 9.45 -2.08
C SER A 84 -11.46 9.67 -0.67
N ARG A 85 -12.72 9.26 -0.49
CA ARG A 85 -13.36 9.34 0.83
C ARG A 85 -12.88 8.23 1.75
N GLU A 86 -12.59 7.05 1.21
CA GLU A 86 -12.17 5.87 1.96
C GLU A 86 -11.08 5.14 1.21
N ALA A 87 -9.98 4.80 1.90
CA ALA A 87 -8.85 4.13 1.29
C ALA A 87 -9.16 2.68 0.88
N GLY A 88 -9.86 1.94 1.73
CA GLY A 88 -10.15 0.52 1.46
C GLY A 88 -10.82 0.27 0.12
N PRO A 89 -11.97 0.89 -0.16
CA PRO A 89 -12.63 0.73 -1.45
C PRO A 89 -11.77 1.14 -2.64
N THR A 90 -10.97 2.20 -2.51
CA THR A 90 -10.07 2.64 -3.58
C THR A 90 -9.02 1.59 -3.88
N ILE A 91 -8.43 0.98 -2.84
CA ILE A 91 -7.44 -0.09 -3.01
C ILE A 91 -8.07 -1.28 -3.75
N ILE A 92 -9.28 -1.67 -3.37
CA ILE A 92 -9.98 -2.78 -4.01
C ILE A 92 -10.29 -2.46 -5.48
N ASP A 93 -10.76 -1.24 -5.78
CA ASP A 93 -11.05 -0.82 -7.14
C ASP A 93 -9.79 -0.89 -8.01
N GLU A 94 -8.64 -0.45 -7.48
CA GLU A 94 -7.36 -0.52 -8.19
C GLU A 94 -6.91 -1.96 -8.39
N ALA A 95 -7.13 -2.81 -7.41
CA ALA A 95 -6.80 -4.23 -7.53
C ALA A 95 -7.61 -4.90 -8.64
N VAL A 96 -8.89 -4.59 -8.74
CA VAL A 96 -9.76 -5.11 -9.79
C VAL A 96 -9.34 -4.58 -11.16
N GLU A 97 -9.19 -3.27 -11.28
CA GLU A 97 -8.88 -2.61 -12.55
C GLU A 97 -7.53 -3.06 -13.10
N ARG A 98 -6.53 -3.22 -12.26
CA ARG A 98 -5.19 -3.64 -12.65
C ARG A 98 -5.05 -5.17 -12.73
N GLU A 99 -6.10 -5.90 -12.41
CA GLU A 99 -6.11 -7.36 -12.42
C GLU A 99 -4.93 -7.97 -11.62
N VAL A 100 -4.71 -7.44 -10.42
CA VAL A 100 -3.60 -7.90 -9.59
C VAL A 100 -3.86 -9.30 -9.05
N ASP A 101 -2.78 -10.05 -8.87
CA ASP A 101 -2.85 -11.40 -8.29
C ASP A 101 -2.41 -11.42 -6.82
N LEU A 102 -1.91 -10.31 -6.33
CA LEU A 102 -1.49 -10.16 -4.93
C LEU A 102 -1.64 -8.72 -4.45
N ILE A 103 -2.24 -8.55 -3.27
CA ILE A 103 -2.15 -7.30 -2.52
C ILE A 103 -1.23 -7.56 -1.33
N LEU A 104 -0.15 -6.81 -1.22
CA LEU A 104 0.83 -6.97 -0.15
C LEU A 104 0.86 -5.69 0.68
N MET A 105 0.56 -5.81 1.96
CA MET A 105 0.48 -4.67 2.86
C MET A 105 1.41 -4.81 4.05
N GLY A 106 2.18 -3.78 4.34
CA GLY A 106 2.92 -3.68 5.57
C GLY A 106 1.99 -3.29 6.71
N VAL A 107 2.15 -3.93 7.85
CA VAL A 107 1.30 -3.71 9.02
C VAL A 107 2.16 -3.41 10.23
N THR A 108 1.86 -2.31 10.92
CA THR A 108 2.45 -1.99 12.20
C THR A 108 1.32 -2.00 13.23
N TYR A 109 1.40 -2.87 14.21
CA TYR A 109 0.38 -2.89 15.26
C TYR A 109 0.56 -1.72 16.20
N LYS A 110 -0.54 -1.07 16.51
CA LYS A 110 -0.60 -0.17 17.65
C LYS A 110 -1.34 -0.90 18.76
N THR A 111 -0.67 -1.13 19.87
CA THR A 111 -1.33 -1.64 21.07
C THR A 111 -1.85 -0.45 21.86
N ARG A 112 -3.13 -0.42 22.10
CA ARG A 112 -3.73 0.56 22.98
C ARG A 112 -4.56 -0.20 24.01
N PHE A 113 -4.20 -0.04 25.30
CA PHE A 113 -4.86 -0.74 26.39
C PHE A 113 -4.85 -2.29 26.24
N GLY A 114 -3.73 -2.83 25.71
CA GLY A 114 -3.59 -4.27 25.53
C GLY A 114 -4.37 -4.88 24.38
N GLN A 115 -4.99 -4.04 23.54
CA GLN A 115 -5.74 -4.51 22.37
C GLN A 115 -5.04 -4.14 21.07
N PHE A 116 -5.08 -5.06 20.11
CA PHE A 116 -4.57 -4.83 18.76
C PHE A 116 -5.64 -4.22 17.88
N SER A 117 -5.26 -3.24 17.08
CA SER A 117 -6.15 -2.68 16.07
C SER A 117 -5.44 -2.64 14.72
N LEU A 118 -6.10 -3.20 13.72
CA LEU A 118 -5.63 -3.15 12.33
C LEU A 118 -6.24 -1.96 11.58
N GLY A 119 -6.98 -1.09 12.28
CA GLY A 119 -7.69 0.01 11.65
C GLY A 119 -8.86 -0.48 10.80
N THR A 120 -9.26 0.30 9.80
CA THR A 120 -10.40 -0.01 8.94
C THR A 120 -10.00 -0.53 7.56
N VAL A 121 -8.82 -0.16 7.08
CA VAL A 121 -8.37 -0.50 5.72
C VAL A 121 -8.10 -2.00 5.57
N ILE A 122 -7.32 -2.57 6.49
CA ILE A 122 -6.92 -3.97 6.40
C ILE A 122 -8.11 -4.93 6.46
N PRO A 123 -9.04 -4.80 7.43
CA PRO A 123 -10.23 -5.65 7.44
C PRO A 123 -11.06 -5.52 6.16
N HIS A 124 -11.18 -4.32 5.61
CA HIS A 124 -11.91 -4.10 4.36
C HIS A 124 -11.24 -4.83 3.19
N VAL A 125 -9.92 -4.73 3.08
CA VAL A 125 -9.15 -5.40 2.04
C VAL A 125 -9.26 -6.92 2.16
N LEU A 126 -9.10 -7.45 3.37
CA LEU A 126 -9.22 -8.90 3.59
C LEU A 126 -10.60 -9.43 3.20
N LYS A 127 -11.64 -8.66 3.47
CA LYS A 127 -13.02 -9.06 3.16
C LYS A 127 -13.33 -9.00 1.67
N ASN A 128 -12.78 -8.02 0.95
CA ASN A 128 -13.20 -7.68 -0.41
C ASN A 128 -12.17 -7.94 -1.51
N ALA A 129 -10.97 -8.36 -1.16
CA ALA A 129 -9.90 -8.56 -2.14
C ALA A 129 -10.28 -9.60 -3.20
N PRO A 130 -10.04 -9.30 -4.50
CA PRO A 130 -10.31 -10.25 -5.57
C PRO A 130 -9.17 -11.26 -5.78
N CYS A 131 -8.15 -11.22 -4.93
CA CYS A 131 -6.90 -11.96 -5.08
C CYS A 131 -6.32 -12.34 -3.73
N ARG A 132 -5.15 -12.96 -3.73
CA ARG A 132 -4.41 -13.26 -2.50
C ARG A 132 -3.98 -11.98 -1.81
N VAL A 133 -3.93 -12.02 -0.48
CA VAL A 133 -3.47 -10.89 0.35
C VAL A 133 -2.39 -11.41 1.28
N ILE A 134 -1.27 -10.71 1.33
CA ILE A 134 -0.21 -10.97 2.29
C ILE A 134 -0.10 -9.74 3.19
N LEU A 135 -0.13 -9.97 4.50
CA LEU A 135 0.14 -8.94 5.49
C LEU A 135 1.54 -9.17 6.05
N TYR A 136 2.42 -8.19 5.86
CA TYR A 136 3.74 -8.21 6.44
C TYR A 136 3.71 -7.46 7.76
N HIS A 137 3.81 -8.19 8.85
CA HIS A 137 3.80 -7.59 10.18
C HIS A 137 5.22 -7.30 10.64
N GLN A 138 5.49 -6.04 10.93
CA GLN A 138 6.76 -5.64 11.50
C GLN A 138 6.58 -5.28 12.96
N ILE A 139 7.39 -5.90 13.81
CA ILE A 139 7.44 -5.57 15.24
C ILE A 139 8.22 -4.28 15.39
N LYS A 140 7.58 -3.28 15.99
CA LYS A 140 8.26 -2.03 16.27
C LYS A 140 9.25 -2.24 17.42
N ALA A 141 10.54 -2.04 17.16
CA ALA A 141 11.55 -2.06 18.21
C ALA A 141 11.37 -0.83 19.10
N ASP A 142 11.37 -1.03 20.39
CA ASP A 142 11.32 0.05 21.38
C ASP A 142 12.61 0.86 21.39
#